data_0e8397abbc046c0cb021cebf89478d34
#
_entry.id   0e8397abbc046c0cb021cebf89478d34
#
_cell.length_a   1.000
_cell.length_b   1.000
_cell.length_c   1.000
_cell.angle_alpha   90.00
_cell.angle_beta   90.00
_cell.angle_gamma   90.00
#
_symmetry.space_group_name_H-M   'P 1'
#
loop_
_entity.id
_entity.type
_entity.pdbx_description
1 polymer ?
#
loop_
_entity_poly.entity_id
_entity_poly.type
_entity_poly.pdbx_seq_one_letter_code
_entity_poly.pdbx_strand_id
1 'polypeptide(L)'
;MHFLFLLFSFFTFLPINDKGLCNLNNTAFNAGEKISYTIYYNVIGLYVNAGKTDFTVQSTSFNDNDAFTFTAIGKSNSKYDWIFKVRDRYESVVDAKTLLPYQFTRQINEGSFHKKEMVKFNQKARTASTEEEVYKTSECTFDVVSAIYAARNFNYSNLAINDKIYLNFFLDKSLYPSYFKYLGREVITTKYGKFEVIKLAPLLLKGSMFEGGEKMTIWVTDDENHIPVRIETPIVVGSIKVDMVGYQNIRYPLSSLIELVNN
;
A
#
# COMPACT_ATOMS: atom_id res chain seq x y z
N MET A 1 59.06 -21.34 26.56
CA MET A 1 57.81 -21.31 27.30
C MET A 1 56.91 -20.26 26.61
N HIS A 2 56.16 -20.71 25.58
CA HIS A 2 55.32 -19.82 24.74
C HIS A 2 53.89 -19.92 25.20
N PHE A 3 53.33 -18.83 25.72
CA PHE A 3 51.93 -18.69 26.07
C PHE A 3 51.13 -18.25 24.81
N LEU A 4 50.34 -19.18 24.28
CA LEU A 4 49.48 -18.94 23.13
C LEU A 4 48.12 -18.43 23.68
N PHE A 5 47.82 -17.14 23.50
CA PHE A 5 46.50 -16.54 23.80
C PHE A 5 45.57 -16.86 22.66
N LEU A 6 44.62 -17.76 22.86
CA LEU A 6 43.47 -18.04 22.00
C LEU A 6 42.40 -16.98 22.27
N LEU A 7 42.34 -15.96 21.43
CA LEU A 7 41.22 -15.01 21.36
C LEU A 7 40.01 -15.73 20.73
N PHE A 8 39.07 -16.18 21.56
CA PHE A 8 37.75 -16.62 21.13
C PHE A 8 36.94 -15.37 20.80
N SER A 9 36.87 -15.02 19.50
CA SER A 9 35.97 -14.01 18.99
C SER A 9 34.54 -14.54 19.09
N PHE A 10 33.78 -14.09 20.07
CA PHE A 10 32.35 -14.29 20.18
C PHE A 10 31.69 -13.42 19.10
N PHE A 11 31.46 -13.99 17.91
CA PHE A 11 30.53 -13.41 16.95
C PHE A 11 29.11 -13.57 17.52
N THR A 12 28.62 -12.57 18.23
CA THR A 12 27.20 -12.46 18.54
C THR A 12 26.46 -12.22 17.23
N PHE A 13 25.83 -13.26 16.71
CA PHE A 13 24.78 -13.13 15.70
C PHE A 13 23.65 -12.32 16.36
N LEU A 14 23.63 -11.00 16.15
CA LEU A 14 22.43 -10.21 16.40
C LEU A 14 21.38 -10.79 15.46
N PRO A 15 20.18 -11.14 15.94
CA PRO A 15 19.09 -11.53 15.06
C PRO A 15 18.85 -10.34 14.12
N ILE A 16 18.99 -10.59 12.82
CA ILE A 16 18.51 -9.66 11.78
C ILE A 16 17.01 -9.61 12.03
N ASN A 17 16.56 -8.52 12.64
CA ASN A 17 15.14 -8.27 12.84
C ASN A 17 14.58 -7.97 11.44
N ASP A 18 14.08 -9.00 10.77
CA ASP A 18 13.55 -8.91 9.40
C ASP A 18 12.22 -8.15 9.46
N LYS A 19 12.32 -6.82 9.48
CA LYS A 19 11.18 -5.90 9.47
C LYS A 19 10.60 -5.87 8.05
N GLY A 20 10.05 -6.99 7.61
CA GLY A 20 9.44 -7.13 6.29
C GLY A 20 7.94 -7.48 6.37
N LEU A 21 7.26 -7.38 5.24
CA LEU A 21 5.84 -7.75 5.11
C LEU A 21 5.63 -9.25 4.86
N CYS A 22 6.65 -10.09 5.03
CA CYS A 22 6.51 -11.54 4.98
C CYS A 22 5.86 -12.11 6.23
N ASN A 23 5.14 -13.23 6.08
CA ASN A 23 4.54 -13.99 7.20
C ASN A 23 3.53 -13.19 8.06
N LEU A 24 2.81 -12.25 7.45
CA LEU A 24 1.70 -11.54 8.07
C LEU A 24 0.44 -12.40 8.07
N ASN A 25 -0.36 -12.24 9.13
CA ASN A 25 -1.73 -12.74 9.18
C ASN A 25 -2.69 -11.54 9.12
N ASN A 26 -3.90 -11.76 8.57
CA ASN A 26 -4.89 -10.70 8.56
C ASN A 26 -5.43 -10.42 9.97
N THR A 27 -5.10 -9.26 10.49
CA THR A 27 -5.62 -8.72 11.75
C THR A 27 -6.35 -7.38 11.57
N ALA A 28 -6.24 -6.70 10.42
CA ALA A 28 -6.64 -5.31 10.26
C ALA A 28 -7.99 -5.07 9.56
N PHE A 29 -8.54 -6.03 8.84
CA PHE A 29 -9.76 -5.84 8.05
C PHE A 29 -10.64 -7.08 7.99
N ASN A 30 -11.89 -6.92 7.55
CA ASN A 30 -12.83 -7.99 7.28
C ASN A 30 -13.32 -7.94 5.81
N ALA A 31 -13.87 -9.06 5.35
CA ALA A 31 -14.68 -9.05 4.14
C ALA A 31 -15.88 -8.12 4.29
N GLY A 32 -16.25 -7.42 3.23
CA GLY A 32 -17.27 -6.39 3.21
C GLY A 32 -16.74 -4.99 3.54
N GLU A 33 -15.47 -4.83 3.94
CA GLU A 33 -14.88 -3.51 4.15
C GLU A 33 -14.91 -2.69 2.86
N LYS A 34 -15.26 -1.41 3.00
CA LYS A 34 -15.14 -0.39 1.97
C LYS A 34 -14.55 0.87 2.56
N ILE A 35 -13.51 1.41 1.93
CA ILE A 35 -12.91 2.71 2.27
C ILE A 35 -13.01 3.62 1.04
N SER A 36 -13.54 4.83 1.22
CA SER A 36 -13.75 5.81 0.16
C SER A 36 -12.84 7.01 0.33
N TYR A 37 -12.25 7.47 -0.78
CA TYR A 37 -11.31 8.58 -0.80
C TYR A 37 -11.69 9.62 -1.85
N THR A 38 -11.35 10.88 -1.57
CA THR A 38 -11.33 11.96 -2.56
C THR A 38 -9.89 12.31 -2.91
N ILE A 39 -9.64 12.45 -4.20
CA ILE A 39 -8.34 12.81 -4.76
C ILE A 39 -8.36 14.29 -5.11
N TYR A 40 -7.42 15.03 -4.55
CA TYR A 40 -7.22 16.46 -4.83
C TYR A 40 -5.93 16.64 -5.62
N TYR A 41 -6.00 17.42 -6.66
CA TYR A 41 -4.85 17.91 -7.39
C TYR A 41 -4.56 19.35 -6.98
N ASN A 42 -3.32 19.63 -6.61
CA ASN A 42 -2.88 20.96 -6.23
C ASN A 42 -2.03 21.55 -7.34
N VAL A 43 -2.49 22.68 -7.89
CA VAL A 43 -1.76 23.49 -8.85
C VAL A 43 -1.68 24.91 -8.27
N ILE A 44 -0.45 25.42 -8.07
CA ILE A 44 -0.20 26.79 -7.61
C ILE A 44 -1.02 27.14 -6.32
N GLY A 45 -1.09 26.21 -5.37
CA GLY A 45 -1.81 26.39 -4.10
C GLY A 45 -3.33 26.19 -4.15
N LEU A 46 -3.90 25.90 -5.32
CA LEU A 46 -5.33 25.61 -5.47
C LEU A 46 -5.58 24.09 -5.46
N TYR A 47 -6.35 23.61 -4.48
CA TYR A 47 -6.78 22.21 -4.41
C TYR A 47 -8.09 22.01 -5.19
N VAL A 48 -8.02 21.25 -6.28
CA VAL A 48 -9.16 20.86 -7.10
C VAL A 48 -9.54 19.41 -6.79
N ASN A 49 -10.82 19.14 -6.53
CA ASN A 49 -11.32 17.78 -6.43
C ASN A 49 -11.23 17.09 -7.80
N ALA A 50 -10.12 16.38 -8.02
CA ALA A 50 -9.80 15.75 -9.29
C ALA A 50 -10.56 14.42 -9.50
N GLY A 51 -10.93 13.74 -8.42
CA GLY A 51 -11.56 12.42 -8.53
C GLY A 51 -11.81 11.74 -7.20
N LYS A 52 -12.19 10.48 -7.29
CA LYS A 52 -12.41 9.62 -6.13
C LYS A 52 -11.92 8.20 -6.39
N THR A 53 -11.61 7.48 -5.32
CA THR A 53 -11.32 6.06 -5.35
C THR A 53 -11.98 5.33 -4.19
N ASP A 54 -12.49 4.13 -4.47
CA ASP A 54 -13.04 3.22 -3.48
C ASP A 54 -12.15 1.98 -3.42
N PHE A 55 -11.82 1.54 -2.21
CA PHE A 55 -11.15 0.28 -1.93
C PHE A 55 -12.15 -0.66 -1.25
N THR A 56 -12.25 -1.90 -1.71
CA THR A 56 -13.17 -2.90 -1.15
C THR A 56 -12.49 -4.23 -0.93
N VAL A 57 -12.97 -4.98 0.08
CA VAL A 57 -12.54 -6.33 0.42
C VAL A 57 -13.72 -7.28 0.28
N GLN A 58 -13.54 -8.37 -0.46
CA GLN A 58 -14.54 -9.43 -0.59
C GLN A 58 -13.92 -10.79 -0.29
N SER A 59 -14.65 -11.69 0.40
CA SER A 59 -14.26 -13.09 0.48
C SER A 59 -14.50 -13.77 -0.86
N THR A 60 -13.56 -14.61 -1.25
CA THR A 60 -13.64 -15.44 -2.46
C THR A 60 -12.90 -16.76 -2.24
N SER A 61 -12.81 -17.58 -3.25
CA SER A 61 -11.92 -18.75 -3.28
C SER A 61 -11.05 -18.71 -4.54
N PHE A 62 -9.85 -19.25 -4.44
CA PHE A 62 -8.94 -19.41 -5.57
C PHE A 62 -8.32 -20.80 -5.55
N ASN A 63 -8.65 -21.62 -6.55
CA ASN A 63 -8.21 -23.05 -6.62
C ASN A 63 -8.50 -23.78 -5.30
N ASP A 64 -9.74 -23.70 -4.79
CA ASP A 64 -10.25 -24.32 -3.55
C ASP A 64 -9.57 -23.82 -2.25
N ASN A 65 -8.76 -22.77 -2.30
CA ASN A 65 -8.24 -22.09 -1.12
C ASN A 65 -9.06 -20.86 -0.78
N ASP A 66 -9.23 -20.59 0.51
CA ASP A 66 -9.83 -19.35 0.99
C ASP A 66 -8.99 -18.15 0.53
N ALA A 67 -9.65 -17.15 -0.01
CA ALA A 67 -9.00 -15.98 -0.56
C ALA A 67 -9.78 -14.69 -0.25
N PHE A 68 -9.10 -13.56 -0.35
CA PHE A 68 -9.74 -12.25 -0.46
C PHE A 68 -9.53 -11.68 -1.86
N THR A 69 -10.54 -10.96 -2.34
CA THR A 69 -10.41 -10.07 -3.49
C THR A 69 -10.37 -8.64 -2.99
N PHE A 70 -9.25 -7.96 -3.19
CA PHE A 70 -9.11 -6.52 -2.98
C PHE A 70 -9.38 -5.81 -4.30
N THR A 71 -10.26 -4.83 -4.29
CA THR A 71 -10.55 -4.04 -5.49
C THR A 71 -10.38 -2.56 -5.19
N ALA A 72 -9.62 -1.85 -6.04
CA ALA A 72 -9.51 -0.41 -6.06
C ALA A 72 -10.09 0.14 -7.36
N ILE A 73 -11.07 1.05 -7.27
CA ILE A 73 -11.71 1.68 -8.43
C ILE A 73 -11.48 3.18 -8.36
N GLY A 74 -10.71 3.71 -9.30
CA GLY A 74 -10.40 5.12 -9.45
C GLY A 74 -11.22 5.77 -10.58
N LYS A 75 -11.73 6.98 -10.33
CA LYS A 75 -12.40 7.76 -11.37
C LYS A 75 -12.20 9.25 -11.19
N SER A 76 -11.96 9.96 -12.31
CA SER A 76 -11.94 11.41 -12.35
C SER A 76 -13.30 11.98 -12.00
N ASN A 77 -13.31 13.22 -11.50
CA ASN A 77 -14.52 13.99 -11.31
C ASN A 77 -15.10 14.32 -12.71
N SER A 78 -16.39 14.04 -12.90
CA SER A 78 -17.06 14.21 -14.19
C SER A 78 -17.00 15.63 -14.75
N LYS A 79 -16.84 16.65 -13.87
CA LYS A 79 -16.65 18.04 -14.28
C LYS A 79 -15.38 18.26 -15.11
N TYR A 80 -14.38 17.38 -14.97
CA TYR A 80 -13.08 17.49 -15.65
C TYR A 80 -12.83 16.37 -16.65
N ASP A 81 -13.80 15.46 -16.88
CA ASP A 81 -13.67 14.35 -17.83
C ASP A 81 -13.36 14.83 -19.27
N TRP A 82 -13.77 16.02 -19.62
CA TRP A 82 -13.47 16.63 -20.92
C TRP A 82 -12.01 17.06 -21.08
N ILE A 83 -11.26 17.26 -19.96
CA ILE A 83 -9.81 17.51 -19.98
C ILE A 83 -9.07 16.20 -19.96
N PHE A 84 -9.36 15.35 -18.96
CA PHE A 84 -8.68 14.05 -18.78
C PHE A 84 -9.56 13.08 -17.99
N LYS A 85 -10.12 12.12 -18.73
CA LYS A 85 -11.03 11.12 -18.18
C LYS A 85 -10.24 9.93 -17.63
N VAL A 86 -10.45 9.57 -16.35
CA VAL A 86 -9.87 8.39 -15.70
C VAL A 86 -10.97 7.43 -15.26
N ARG A 87 -10.83 6.15 -15.61
CA ARG A 87 -11.69 5.04 -15.17
C ARG A 87 -10.86 3.79 -14.99
N ASP A 88 -10.24 3.67 -13.81
CA ASP A 88 -9.30 2.61 -13.53
C ASP A 88 -9.86 1.60 -12.55
N ARG A 89 -9.49 0.34 -12.74
CA ARG A 89 -9.77 -0.77 -11.83
C ARG A 89 -8.53 -1.59 -11.61
N TYR A 90 -8.20 -1.79 -10.36
CA TYR A 90 -7.15 -2.68 -9.89
C TYR A 90 -7.79 -3.74 -9.01
N GLU A 91 -7.38 -4.99 -9.18
CA GLU A 91 -7.92 -6.11 -8.42
C GLU A 91 -6.79 -7.08 -8.08
N SER A 92 -6.71 -7.47 -6.80
CA SER A 92 -5.76 -8.46 -6.31
C SER A 92 -6.52 -9.58 -5.61
N VAL A 93 -6.33 -10.82 -6.06
CA VAL A 93 -6.82 -12.03 -5.39
C VAL A 93 -5.67 -12.58 -4.57
N VAL A 94 -5.84 -12.62 -3.24
CA VAL A 94 -4.79 -13.00 -2.30
C VAL A 94 -5.21 -14.19 -1.45
N ASP A 95 -4.23 -14.95 -0.98
CA ASP A 95 -4.43 -15.97 0.04
C ASP A 95 -4.98 -15.33 1.33
N ALA A 96 -6.07 -15.87 1.88
CA ALA A 96 -6.74 -15.28 3.03
C ALA A 96 -5.89 -15.31 4.31
N LYS A 97 -4.91 -16.20 4.39
CA LYS A 97 -4.06 -16.39 5.57
C LYS A 97 -2.76 -15.59 5.48
N THR A 98 -2.08 -15.64 4.35
CA THR A 98 -0.75 -15.03 4.16
C THR A 98 -0.80 -13.66 3.51
N LEU A 99 -1.92 -13.27 2.91
CA LEU A 99 -2.14 -12.04 2.11
C LEU A 99 -1.26 -11.94 0.86
N LEU A 100 -0.55 -13.01 0.50
CA LEU A 100 0.26 -13.06 -0.70
C LEU A 100 -0.62 -13.23 -1.94
N PRO A 101 -0.37 -12.48 -3.03
CA PRO A 101 -1.22 -12.53 -4.20
C PRO A 101 -1.09 -13.86 -4.96
N TYR A 102 -2.22 -14.36 -5.41
CA TYR A 102 -2.36 -15.37 -6.45
C TYR A 102 -2.45 -14.74 -7.84
N GLN A 103 -3.22 -13.65 -7.94
CA GLN A 103 -3.48 -12.97 -9.19
C GLN A 103 -3.70 -11.47 -8.98
N PHE A 104 -3.12 -10.67 -9.85
CA PHE A 104 -3.35 -9.24 -9.95
C PHE A 104 -3.86 -8.89 -11.34
N THR A 105 -4.90 -8.07 -11.41
CA THR A 105 -5.45 -7.57 -12.67
C THR A 105 -5.55 -6.05 -12.58
N ARG A 106 -5.15 -5.35 -13.63
CA ARG A 106 -5.39 -3.92 -13.78
C ARG A 106 -6.00 -3.60 -15.12
N GLN A 107 -6.95 -2.71 -15.08
CA GLN A 107 -7.59 -2.11 -16.25
C GLN A 107 -7.49 -0.59 -16.10
N ILE A 108 -6.65 0.02 -16.92
CA ILE A 108 -6.34 1.45 -16.91
C ILE A 108 -7.01 2.07 -18.12
N ASN A 109 -7.77 3.15 -17.91
CA ASN A 109 -8.40 3.95 -18.92
C ASN A 109 -8.20 5.42 -18.59
N GLU A 110 -7.12 6.01 -19.09
CA GLU A 110 -6.67 7.36 -18.81
C GLU A 110 -6.56 8.17 -20.11
N GLY A 111 -7.54 9.03 -20.38
CA GLY A 111 -7.63 9.76 -21.65
C GLY A 111 -7.68 8.81 -22.85
N SER A 112 -6.66 8.86 -23.71
CA SER A 112 -6.48 7.93 -24.84
C SER A 112 -5.66 6.69 -24.48
N PHE A 113 -5.08 6.62 -23.30
CA PHE A 113 -4.29 5.47 -22.87
C PHE A 113 -5.19 4.37 -22.30
N HIS A 114 -5.05 3.16 -22.83
CA HIS A 114 -5.78 1.99 -22.36
C HIS A 114 -4.82 0.83 -22.15
N LYS A 115 -4.89 0.20 -20.99
CA LYS A 115 -4.08 -0.99 -20.65
C LYS A 115 -4.94 -1.99 -19.89
N LYS A 116 -4.87 -3.25 -20.29
CA LYS A 116 -5.37 -4.38 -19.50
C LYS A 116 -4.23 -5.35 -19.30
N GLU A 117 -4.00 -5.76 -18.04
CA GLU A 117 -2.92 -6.65 -17.67
C GLU A 117 -3.39 -7.60 -16.58
N MET A 118 -2.99 -8.86 -16.72
CA MET A 118 -3.15 -9.87 -15.67
C MET A 118 -1.79 -10.47 -15.36
N VAL A 119 -1.49 -10.58 -14.05
CA VAL A 119 -0.27 -11.22 -13.54
C VAL A 119 -0.70 -12.33 -12.59
N LYS A 120 -0.21 -13.54 -12.78
CA LYS A 120 -0.38 -14.68 -11.86
C LYS A 120 0.90 -14.89 -11.09
N PHE A 121 0.79 -15.07 -9.77
CA PHE A 121 1.92 -15.28 -8.89
C PHE A 121 2.00 -16.74 -8.46
N ASN A 122 3.20 -17.31 -8.51
CA ASN A 122 3.53 -18.57 -7.85
C ASN A 122 4.59 -18.27 -6.79
N GLN A 123 4.14 -18.05 -5.56
CA GLN A 123 5.04 -17.69 -4.44
C GLN A 123 6.05 -18.81 -4.14
N LYS A 124 5.63 -20.07 -4.24
CA LYS A 124 6.50 -21.24 -4.01
C LYS A 124 7.59 -21.37 -5.08
N ALA A 125 7.25 -21.17 -6.34
CA ALA A 125 8.20 -21.19 -7.46
C ALA A 125 8.97 -19.87 -7.59
N ARG A 126 8.58 -18.82 -6.87
CA ARG A 126 9.15 -17.46 -6.95
C ARG A 126 9.08 -16.92 -8.38
N THR A 127 7.86 -16.96 -8.96
CA THR A 127 7.61 -16.48 -10.31
C THR A 127 6.34 -15.64 -10.37
N ALA A 128 6.34 -14.66 -11.28
CA ALA A 128 5.16 -13.94 -11.75
C ALA A 128 5.03 -14.17 -13.26
N SER A 129 3.83 -14.48 -13.73
CA SER A 129 3.58 -14.75 -15.16
C SER A 129 2.52 -13.82 -15.69
N THR A 130 2.78 -13.24 -16.86
CA THR A 130 1.81 -12.58 -17.71
C THR A 130 1.33 -13.55 -18.80
N GLU A 131 0.48 -13.12 -19.73
CA GLU A 131 0.11 -13.92 -20.91
C GLU A 131 1.30 -14.16 -21.83
N GLU A 132 2.33 -13.31 -21.79
CA GLU A 132 3.46 -13.32 -22.73
C GLU A 132 4.67 -14.07 -22.16
N GLU A 133 4.95 -13.91 -20.85
CA GLU A 133 6.25 -14.30 -20.27
C GLU A 133 6.17 -14.63 -18.79
N VAL A 134 7.15 -15.40 -18.31
CA VAL A 134 7.35 -15.74 -16.89
C VAL A 134 8.60 -15.04 -16.37
N TYR A 135 8.43 -14.33 -15.26
CA TYR A 135 9.47 -13.53 -14.60
C TYR A 135 9.87 -14.17 -13.28
N LYS A 136 11.14 -14.11 -12.95
CA LYS A 136 11.61 -14.47 -11.62
C LYS A 136 11.23 -13.40 -10.60
N THR A 137 10.77 -13.84 -9.45
CA THR A 137 10.47 -12.97 -8.30
C THR A 137 11.27 -13.40 -7.08
N SER A 138 11.09 -12.70 -5.97
CA SER A 138 11.62 -13.07 -4.66
C SER A 138 10.56 -13.75 -3.81
N GLU A 139 10.96 -14.18 -2.63
CA GLU A 139 10.02 -14.59 -1.59
C GLU A 139 9.13 -13.41 -1.19
N CYS A 140 7.84 -13.68 -0.87
CA CYS A 140 6.86 -12.67 -0.46
C CYS A 140 6.77 -11.49 -1.45
N THR A 141 6.57 -11.78 -2.73
CA THR A 141 6.36 -10.75 -3.73
C THR A 141 4.88 -10.35 -3.79
N PHE A 142 4.60 -9.07 -3.64
CA PHE A 142 3.27 -8.48 -3.69
C PHE A 142 3.00 -7.82 -5.05
N ASP A 143 1.73 -7.53 -5.35
CA ASP A 143 1.32 -6.46 -6.25
C ASP A 143 1.06 -5.17 -5.45
N VAL A 144 0.75 -4.08 -6.14
CA VAL A 144 0.57 -2.76 -5.49
C VAL A 144 -0.64 -2.72 -4.56
N VAL A 145 -1.71 -3.47 -4.83
CA VAL A 145 -2.92 -3.48 -4.00
C VAL A 145 -2.72 -4.39 -2.79
N SER A 146 -2.20 -5.60 -3.00
CA SER A 146 -1.90 -6.52 -1.90
C SER A 146 -0.86 -5.96 -0.93
N ALA A 147 0.14 -5.19 -1.42
CA ALA A 147 1.11 -4.52 -0.57
C ALA A 147 0.47 -3.50 0.39
N ILE A 148 -0.54 -2.73 -0.08
CA ILE A 148 -1.28 -1.78 0.77
C ILE A 148 -2.00 -2.51 1.90
N TYR A 149 -2.72 -3.60 1.60
CA TYR A 149 -3.43 -4.37 2.60
C TYR A 149 -2.49 -5.16 3.53
N ALA A 150 -1.37 -5.67 3.01
CA ALA A 150 -0.34 -6.30 3.82
C ALA A 150 0.27 -5.30 4.83
N ALA A 151 0.59 -4.08 4.40
CA ALA A 151 1.13 -3.04 5.28
C ALA A 151 0.20 -2.71 6.45
N ARG A 152 -1.13 -2.76 6.29
CA ARG A 152 -2.11 -2.55 7.37
C ARG A 152 -2.02 -3.61 8.48
N ASN A 153 -1.43 -4.77 8.19
CA ASN A 153 -1.25 -5.86 9.15
C ASN A 153 0.12 -5.88 9.83
N PHE A 154 0.96 -4.89 9.54
CA PHE A 154 2.27 -4.78 10.16
C PHE A 154 2.16 -4.23 11.59
N ASN A 155 2.98 -4.75 12.49
CA ASN A 155 3.04 -4.26 13.87
C ASN A 155 3.99 -3.04 13.97
N TYR A 156 3.42 -1.85 14.11
CA TYR A 156 4.13 -0.57 14.20
C TYR A 156 4.59 -0.19 15.62
N SER A 157 4.34 -1.03 16.65
CA SER A 157 4.53 -0.65 18.07
C SER A 157 5.99 -0.41 18.46
N ASN A 158 6.93 -1.17 17.88
CA ASN A 158 8.33 -1.20 18.29
C ASN A 158 9.28 -0.62 17.23
N LEU A 159 8.83 0.40 16.50
CA LEU A 159 9.64 1.06 15.49
C LEU A 159 10.33 2.30 16.04
N ALA A 160 11.61 2.46 15.70
CA ALA A 160 12.32 3.72 15.85
C ALA A 160 12.15 4.57 14.59
N ILE A 161 12.22 5.91 14.74
CA ILE A 161 12.17 6.83 13.58
C ILE A 161 13.28 6.46 12.60
N ASN A 162 12.91 6.43 11.31
CA ASN A 162 13.72 5.98 10.16
C ASN A 162 13.89 4.45 10.02
N ASP A 163 13.27 3.64 10.86
CA ASP A 163 13.18 2.20 10.60
C ASP A 163 12.50 1.94 9.25
N LYS A 164 12.99 0.92 8.54
CA LYS A 164 12.47 0.52 7.23
C LYS A 164 11.74 -0.81 7.33
N ILE A 165 10.56 -0.87 6.75
CA ILE A 165 9.74 -2.06 6.62
C ILE A 165 9.84 -2.50 5.17
N TYR A 166 10.58 -3.58 4.91
CA TYR A 166 10.93 -4.03 3.56
C TYR A 166 9.80 -4.85 2.93
N LEU A 167 9.66 -4.69 1.62
CA LEU A 167 8.77 -5.49 0.78
C LEU A 167 9.34 -5.60 -0.64
N ASN A 168 8.88 -6.62 -1.34
CA ASN A 168 9.13 -6.75 -2.78
C ASN A 168 7.79 -6.69 -3.51
N PHE A 169 7.70 -5.90 -4.56
CA PHE A 169 6.51 -5.91 -5.40
C PHE A 169 6.84 -6.04 -6.88
N PHE A 170 5.92 -6.63 -7.61
CA PHE A 170 6.03 -6.84 -9.05
C PHE A 170 5.09 -5.88 -9.78
N LEU A 171 5.64 -5.10 -10.71
CA LEU A 171 4.91 -4.12 -11.50
C LEU A 171 5.61 -3.94 -12.85
N ASP A 172 4.85 -3.74 -13.93
CA ASP A 172 5.40 -3.47 -15.27
C ASP A 172 6.53 -4.44 -15.67
N LYS A 173 6.25 -5.76 -15.49
CA LYS A 173 7.16 -6.85 -15.85
C LYS A 173 8.49 -6.86 -15.09
N SER A 174 8.57 -6.19 -13.94
CA SER A 174 9.79 -6.06 -13.15
C SER A 174 9.53 -6.25 -11.66
N LEU A 175 10.52 -6.84 -10.98
CA LEU A 175 10.56 -6.95 -9.52
C LEU A 175 11.24 -5.72 -8.93
N TYR A 176 10.61 -5.12 -7.92
CA TYR A 176 11.11 -3.94 -7.25
C TYR A 176 11.25 -4.19 -5.74
N PRO A 177 12.48 -4.25 -5.22
CA PRO A 177 12.72 -4.11 -3.79
C PRO A 177 12.34 -2.70 -3.34
N SER A 178 11.55 -2.60 -2.27
CA SER A 178 11.07 -1.33 -1.74
C SER A 178 10.95 -1.39 -0.21
N TYR A 179 10.50 -0.30 0.40
CA TYR A 179 10.24 -0.22 1.84
C TYR A 179 9.28 0.92 2.14
N PHE A 180 8.66 0.84 3.32
CA PHE A 180 8.06 1.98 3.99
C PHE A 180 9.02 2.43 5.10
N LYS A 181 9.36 3.71 5.13
CA LYS A 181 10.13 4.31 6.24
C LYS A 181 9.16 4.83 7.29
N TYR A 182 9.36 4.44 8.55
CA TYR A 182 8.60 4.95 9.68
C TYR A 182 9.09 6.34 10.08
N LEU A 183 8.18 7.32 10.12
CA LEU A 183 8.50 8.72 10.45
C LEU A 183 7.95 9.17 11.80
N GLY A 184 7.35 8.24 12.57
CA GLY A 184 6.79 8.55 13.89
C GLY A 184 5.27 8.60 13.92
N ARG A 185 4.74 9.17 15.00
CA ARG A 185 3.31 9.38 15.24
C ARG A 185 3.03 10.87 15.38
N GLU A 186 1.88 11.30 14.92
CA GLU A 186 1.42 12.68 15.05
C GLU A 186 -0.11 12.74 15.04
N VAL A 187 -0.66 13.93 15.23
CA VAL A 187 -2.09 14.19 15.10
C VAL A 187 -2.30 15.05 13.87
N ILE A 188 -3.20 14.62 12.97
CA ILE A 188 -3.55 15.40 11.78
C ILE A 188 -5.04 15.69 11.72
N THR A 189 -5.41 16.76 11.03
CA THR A 189 -6.81 17.06 10.68
C THR A 189 -7.01 16.85 9.19
N THR A 190 -7.98 16.01 8.82
CA THR A 190 -8.45 15.79 7.45
C THR A 190 -9.82 16.41 7.27
N LYS A 191 -10.42 16.28 6.07
CA LYS A 191 -11.83 16.69 5.87
C LYS A 191 -12.82 15.79 6.60
N TYR A 192 -12.43 14.57 6.94
CA TYR A 192 -13.29 13.64 7.68
C TYR A 192 -13.27 13.91 9.19
N GLY A 193 -12.09 14.16 9.74
CA GLY A 193 -11.92 14.33 11.17
C GLY A 193 -10.46 14.55 11.57
N LYS A 194 -10.25 14.64 12.87
CA LYS A 194 -8.95 14.72 13.53
C LYS A 194 -8.54 13.34 14.03
N PHE A 195 -7.33 12.90 13.67
CA PHE A 195 -6.85 11.54 13.92
C PHE A 195 -5.49 11.50 14.60
N GLU A 196 -5.29 10.52 15.47
CA GLU A 196 -3.97 10.01 15.82
C GLU A 196 -3.49 9.11 14.70
N VAL A 197 -2.27 9.31 14.22
CA VAL A 197 -1.76 8.62 13.01
C VAL A 197 -0.31 8.20 13.13
N ILE A 198 0.00 7.14 12.41
CA ILE A 198 1.35 6.69 12.09
C ILE A 198 1.73 7.30 10.75
N LYS A 199 2.91 7.92 10.68
CA LYS A 199 3.44 8.57 9.48
C LYS A 199 4.47 7.69 8.80
N LEU A 200 4.30 7.44 7.51
CA LEU A 200 5.15 6.57 6.70
C LEU A 200 5.59 7.27 5.42
N ALA A 201 6.79 6.96 4.94
CA ALA A 201 7.26 7.36 3.62
C ALA A 201 7.66 6.12 2.80
N PRO A 202 6.88 5.74 1.78
CA PRO A 202 7.26 4.67 0.88
C PRO A 202 8.40 5.09 -0.04
N LEU A 203 9.29 4.15 -0.38
CA LEU A 203 10.23 4.33 -1.48
C LEU A 203 9.47 4.16 -2.80
N LEU A 204 9.27 5.26 -3.53
CA LEU A 204 8.61 5.26 -4.83
C LEU A 204 9.58 4.96 -5.95
N LEU A 205 9.07 4.29 -6.98
CA LEU A 205 9.77 4.17 -8.26
C LEU A 205 9.68 5.49 -9.03
N LYS A 206 10.76 5.82 -9.74
CA LYS A 206 10.72 6.92 -10.71
C LYS A 206 9.87 6.48 -11.91
N GLY A 207 8.88 7.29 -12.28
CA GLY A 207 7.97 7.02 -13.38
C GLY A 207 7.50 8.31 -14.06
N SER A 208 6.53 8.21 -14.95
CA SER A 208 5.96 9.35 -15.67
C SER A 208 5.29 10.38 -14.74
N MET A 209 4.72 9.92 -13.64
CA MET A 209 3.98 10.76 -12.68
C MET A 209 4.83 11.10 -11.44
N PHE A 210 5.64 10.17 -10.95
CA PHE A 210 6.41 10.31 -9.72
C PHE A 210 7.89 10.53 -10.02
N GLU A 211 8.52 11.45 -9.28
CA GLU A 211 9.96 11.69 -9.38
C GLU A 211 10.80 10.56 -8.74
N GLY A 212 10.16 9.63 -8.03
CA GLY A 212 10.82 8.59 -7.27
C GLY A 212 11.32 9.04 -5.89
N GLY A 213 11.93 8.12 -5.13
CA GLY A 213 12.44 8.36 -3.79
C GLY A 213 11.35 8.39 -2.71
N GLU A 214 11.64 9.00 -1.55
CA GLU A 214 10.79 9.03 -0.37
C GLU A 214 9.93 10.31 -0.26
N LYS A 215 9.44 10.81 -1.39
CA LYS A 215 8.71 12.09 -1.44
C LYS A 215 7.22 11.98 -1.10
N MET A 216 6.66 10.77 -1.14
CA MET A 216 5.29 10.52 -0.70
C MET A 216 5.23 10.38 0.81
N THR A 217 4.18 10.92 1.41
CA THR A 217 3.85 10.69 2.81
C THR A 217 2.48 10.03 2.90
N ILE A 218 2.39 9.01 3.73
CA ILE A 218 1.14 8.30 4.04
C ILE A 218 0.90 8.41 5.54
N TRP A 219 -0.31 8.79 5.94
CA TRP A 219 -0.78 8.76 7.32
C TRP A 219 -1.83 7.69 7.46
N VAL A 220 -1.53 6.69 8.28
CA VAL A 220 -2.48 5.61 8.61
C VAL A 220 -2.97 5.80 10.05
N THR A 221 -4.19 5.35 10.34
CA THR A 221 -4.76 5.40 11.69
C THR A 221 -3.85 4.66 12.68
N ASP A 222 -3.60 5.26 13.87
CA ASP A 222 -2.87 4.61 14.95
C ASP A 222 -3.82 3.76 15.82
N ASP A 223 -4.49 2.83 15.16
CA ASP A 223 -5.38 1.82 15.73
C ASP A 223 -5.22 0.50 14.98
N GLU A 224 -5.95 -0.54 15.39
CA GLU A 224 -5.81 -1.90 14.82
C GLU A 224 -6.24 -2.02 13.36
N ASN A 225 -6.94 -1.02 12.78
CA ASN A 225 -7.33 -1.03 11.37
C ASN A 225 -6.21 -0.55 10.44
N HIS A 226 -5.30 0.33 10.90
CA HIS A 226 -4.23 0.97 10.12
C HIS A 226 -4.71 1.49 8.76
N ILE A 227 -5.86 2.20 8.75
CA ILE A 227 -6.46 2.74 7.51
C ILE A 227 -5.68 3.97 7.05
N PRO A 228 -5.22 4.06 5.80
CA PRO A 228 -4.69 5.30 5.26
C PRO A 228 -5.75 6.41 5.30
N VAL A 229 -5.55 7.45 6.10
CA VAL A 229 -6.50 8.60 6.19
C VAL A 229 -6.08 9.75 5.32
N ARG A 230 -4.77 9.86 5.00
CA ARG A 230 -4.20 10.83 4.08
C ARG A 230 -2.99 10.29 3.35
N ILE A 231 -2.86 10.65 2.08
CA ILE A 231 -1.66 10.45 1.27
C ILE A 231 -1.35 11.78 0.59
N GLU A 232 -0.09 12.22 0.66
CA GLU A 232 0.39 13.38 -0.08
C GLU A 232 1.65 13.05 -0.85
N THR A 233 1.72 13.47 -2.10
CA THR A 233 2.91 13.26 -2.94
C THR A 233 3.08 14.38 -3.93
N PRO A 234 4.29 14.94 -4.06
CA PRO A 234 4.61 15.78 -5.20
C PRO A 234 4.60 14.93 -6.48
N ILE A 235 4.19 15.53 -7.56
CA ILE A 235 4.29 14.98 -8.91
C ILE A 235 5.06 15.97 -9.78
N VAL A 236 5.36 15.62 -11.03
CA VAL A 236 6.15 16.47 -11.94
C VAL A 236 5.61 17.89 -12.05
N VAL A 237 4.28 18.06 -12.00
CA VAL A 237 3.65 19.39 -11.95
C VAL A 237 2.63 19.41 -10.81
N GLY A 238 2.94 20.11 -9.71
CA GLY A 238 2.05 20.24 -8.55
C GLY A 238 2.16 19.09 -7.54
N SER A 239 1.05 18.76 -6.88
CA SER A 239 0.97 17.65 -5.93
C SER A 239 -0.40 17.00 -5.91
N ILE A 240 -0.43 15.74 -5.48
CA ILE A 240 -1.67 15.01 -5.22
C ILE A 240 -1.84 14.86 -3.72
N LYS A 241 -3.05 15.10 -3.25
CA LYS A 241 -3.51 14.77 -1.91
C LYS A 241 -4.72 13.85 -2.01
N VAL A 242 -4.71 12.75 -1.25
CA VAL A 242 -5.82 11.82 -1.14
C VAL A 242 -6.27 11.82 0.32
N ASP A 243 -7.51 12.17 0.58
CA ASP A 243 -8.11 12.12 1.91
C ASP A 243 -9.23 11.08 1.98
N MET A 244 -9.24 10.28 3.05
CA MET A 244 -10.37 9.43 3.37
C MET A 244 -11.61 10.29 3.64
N VAL A 245 -12.75 9.89 3.07
CA VAL A 245 -14.03 10.59 3.21
C VAL A 245 -15.15 9.69 3.72
N GLY A 246 -14.89 8.41 3.90
CA GLY A 246 -15.86 7.48 4.46
C GLY A 246 -15.35 6.06 4.52
N TYR A 247 -16.01 5.25 5.35
CA TYR A 247 -15.75 3.82 5.50
C TYR A 247 -17.02 3.06 5.81
N GLN A 248 -17.00 1.75 5.55
CA GLN A 248 -18.06 0.79 5.90
C GLN A 248 -17.40 -0.52 6.32
N ASN A 249 -18.02 -1.22 7.27
CA ASN A 249 -17.67 -2.58 7.70
C ASN A 249 -16.18 -2.78 8.05
N ILE A 250 -15.55 -1.77 8.66
CA ILE A 250 -14.18 -1.92 9.21
C ILE A 250 -14.20 -2.92 10.37
N ARG A 251 -13.05 -3.57 10.61
CA ARG A 251 -12.96 -4.67 11.58
C ARG A 251 -13.08 -4.22 13.03
N TYR A 252 -12.46 -3.10 13.37
CA TYR A 252 -12.44 -2.55 14.74
C TYR A 252 -13.03 -1.15 14.76
N PRO A 253 -13.47 -0.65 15.93
CA PRO A 253 -13.83 0.75 16.08
C PRO A 253 -12.66 1.65 15.63
N LEU A 254 -12.97 2.78 15.02
CA LEU A 254 -11.97 3.76 14.57
C LEU A 254 -11.51 4.59 15.78
N SER A 255 -10.75 3.94 16.68
CA SER A 255 -10.38 4.50 17.98
C SER A 255 -9.35 5.64 17.88
N SER A 256 -8.64 5.73 16.78
CA SER A 256 -7.71 6.84 16.46
C SER A 256 -8.43 8.14 16.07
N LEU A 257 -9.74 8.09 15.79
CA LEU A 257 -10.55 9.29 15.48
C LEU A 257 -10.85 10.05 16.77
N ILE A 258 -10.24 11.24 16.92
CA ILE A 258 -10.42 12.12 18.09
C ILE A 258 -11.72 12.92 17.96
N GLU A 259 -11.99 13.45 16.77
CA GLU A 259 -13.10 14.36 16.53
C GLU A 259 -13.53 14.31 15.05
N LEU A 260 -14.83 14.31 14.79
CA LEU A 260 -15.39 14.48 13.44
C LEU A 260 -15.37 15.98 13.08
N VAL A 261 -14.98 16.27 11.84
CA VAL A 261 -15.19 17.65 11.31
C VAL A 261 -16.66 17.80 10.97
N ASN A 262 -17.37 18.67 11.70
CA ASN A 262 -18.73 19.06 11.38
C ASN A 262 -18.71 19.87 10.06
N ASN A 263 -19.28 19.29 9.01
CA ASN A 263 -19.50 19.97 7.72
C ASN A 263 -20.78 20.80 7.74
#